data_e03d5ba82322b0960ed667557f3d3412
#
_entry.id   e03d5ba82322b0960ed667557f3d3412
#
_cell.length_a   1.000
_cell.length_b   1.000
_cell.length_c   1.000
_cell.angle_alpha   90.00
_cell.angle_beta   90.00
_cell.angle_gamma   90.00
#
_symmetry.space_group_name_H-M   'P 1'
#
loop_
_entity.id
_entity.type
_entity.pdbx_description
1 polymer ?
#
loop_
_entity_poly.entity_id
_entity_poly.type
_entity_poly.pdbx_seq_one_letter_code
_entity_poly.pdbx_strand_id
1 'polypeptide(L)'
;MRSPDASMMAKPTSIQNYVDEASRVIEGGACGIHIDFTWVTDDKGRRLDRDLPPVEAYSAVLEPLRARFGNDFVSNLNVLNGTSFDVCVSPAREGLAEVAPCAPGHPEAFAVPAVQALEEVGVKPELAVHSSGEIELAKRRFIDTGILQKPYNWLILYGLPFNVGRTLVSGTWVSNAQDMTRHMFLMVDQIRQIDPTSVITVCAAGRASLYMTTLATMMGLHVRVGTEDTPWKHPNSDARLKDNLEMFNMAKDIAGLLGRTPATANEYRALIGKAAR
;
A
#
# COMPACT_ATOMS: atom_id res chain seq x y z
N MET A 1 -1.82 -22.78 -7.90
CA MET A 1 -3.03 -21.93 -7.86
C MET A 1 -2.84 -20.87 -8.94
N ARG A 2 -3.78 -20.70 -9.87
CA ARG A 2 -3.67 -19.66 -10.91
C ARG A 2 -3.77 -18.30 -10.22
N SER A 3 -2.94 -17.32 -10.62
CA SER A 3 -3.19 -15.92 -10.31
C SER A 3 -4.67 -15.62 -10.54
N PRO A 4 -5.35 -14.85 -9.68
CA PRO A 4 -6.71 -14.45 -9.99
C PRO A 4 -6.69 -13.86 -11.40
N ASP A 5 -7.57 -14.36 -12.23
CA ASP A 5 -7.74 -13.86 -13.60
C ASP A 5 -7.96 -12.36 -13.51
N ALA A 6 -7.16 -11.57 -14.22
CA ALA A 6 -7.28 -10.10 -14.23
C ALA A 6 -8.70 -9.64 -14.61
N SER A 7 -9.47 -10.48 -15.36
CA SER A 7 -10.89 -10.27 -15.65
C SER A 7 -11.80 -10.36 -14.42
N MET A 8 -11.29 -10.87 -13.28
CA MET A 8 -12.07 -11.06 -12.05
C MET A 8 -11.97 -9.87 -11.08
N MET A 9 -11.15 -8.89 -11.35
CA MET A 9 -10.97 -7.71 -10.49
C MET A 9 -11.66 -6.49 -11.09
N ALA A 10 -12.43 -5.76 -10.29
CA ALA A 10 -12.96 -4.45 -10.66
C ALA A 10 -11.83 -3.41 -10.58
N LYS A 11 -10.80 -3.55 -11.43
CA LYS A 11 -9.66 -2.62 -11.49
C LYS A 11 -9.98 -1.45 -12.40
N PRO A 12 -9.51 -0.24 -12.07
CA PRO A 12 -9.53 0.86 -13.02
C PRO A 12 -8.80 0.45 -14.30
N THR A 13 -9.40 0.79 -15.45
CA THR A 13 -8.88 0.41 -16.77
C THR A 13 -8.37 1.61 -17.58
N SER A 14 -8.58 2.84 -17.08
CA SER A 14 -8.11 4.07 -17.68
C SER A 14 -7.69 5.08 -16.62
N ILE A 15 -6.95 6.11 -17.00
CA ILE A 15 -6.59 7.24 -16.12
C ILE A 15 -7.86 7.85 -15.51
N GLN A 16 -8.90 8.08 -16.31
CA GLN A 16 -10.16 8.63 -15.82
C GLN A 16 -10.81 7.73 -14.75
N ASN A 17 -10.79 6.41 -14.94
CA ASN A 17 -11.30 5.49 -13.92
C ASN A 17 -10.50 5.57 -12.61
N TYR A 18 -9.16 5.76 -12.67
CA TYR A 18 -8.37 5.99 -11.45
C TYR A 18 -8.77 7.28 -10.75
N VAL A 19 -8.94 8.37 -11.50
CA VAL A 19 -9.37 9.66 -10.95
C VAL A 19 -10.74 9.54 -10.31
N ASP A 20 -11.69 8.88 -10.98
CA ASP A 20 -13.06 8.71 -10.48
C ASP A 20 -13.11 7.84 -9.22
N GLU A 21 -12.40 6.70 -9.23
CA GLU A 21 -12.33 5.79 -8.07
C GLU A 21 -11.66 6.48 -6.87
N ALA A 22 -10.51 7.12 -7.09
CA ALA A 22 -9.79 7.84 -6.04
C ALA A 22 -10.62 9.00 -5.49
N SER A 23 -11.30 9.76 -6.36
CA SER A 23 -12.18 10.87 -5.95
C SER A 23 -13.26 10.38 -5.00
N ARG A 24 -13.96 9.30 -5.35
CA ARG A 24 -15.03 8.74 -4.51
C ARG A 24 -14.51 8.27 -3.14
N VAL A 25 -13.35 7.67 -3.11
CA VAL A 25 -12.76 7.15 -1.86
C VAL A 25 -12.28 8.29 -0.97
N ILE A 26 -11.67 9.35 -1.54
CA ILE A 26 -11.28 10.56 -0.81
C ILE A 26 -12.53 11.26 -0.24
N GLU A 27 -13.59 11.44 -1.04
CA GLU A 27 -14.86 11.99 -0.57
C GLU A 27 -15.52 11.13 0.52
N GLY A 28 -15.30 9.82 0.49
CA GLY A 28 -15.73 8.87 1.53
C GLY A 28 -14.98 9.05 2.86
N GLY A 29 -13.85 9.80 2.86
CA GLY A 29 -13.04 10.12 4.04
C GLY A 29 -11.76 9.30 4.17
N ALA A 30 -11.23 8.72 3.09
CA ALA A 30 -9.92 8.08 3.11
C ALA A 30 -8.80 9.14 3.24
N CYS A 31 -7.87 8.92 4.17
CA CYS A 31 -6.74 9.84 4.40
C CYS A 31 -5.62 9.72 3.35
N GLY A 32 -5.62 8.67 2.54
CA GLY A 32 -4.62 8.46 1.51
C GLY A 32 -5.07 7.46 0.46
N ILE A 33 -4.42 7.51 -0.68
CA ILE A 33 -4.65 6.61 -1.81
C ILE A 33 -3.33 5.94 -2.20
N HIS A 34 -3.39 4.63 -2.42
CA HIS A 34 -2.30 3.87 -3.03
C HIS A 34 -2.60 3.67 -4.51
N ILE A 35 -1.62 3.96 -5.36
CA ILE A 35 -1.75 3.81 -6.82
C ILE A 35 -0.66 2.85 -7.31
N ASP A 36 -1.11 1.79 -7.99
CA ASP A 36 -0.28 0.89 -8.76
C ASP A 36 -0.84 0.77 -10.17
N PHE A 37 -0.03 1.06 -11.18
CA PHE A 37 -0.41 1.03 -12.59
C PHE A 37 -0.17 -0.32 -13.27
N THR A 38 -0.09 -1.39 -12.53
CA THR A 38 0.07 -2.73 -13.11
C THR A 38 -1.15 -3.06 -14.00
N TRP A 39 -0.93 -3.33 -15.30
CA TRP A 39 -1.94 -3.78 -16.26
C TRP A 39 -2.97 -2.73 -16.74
N VAL A 40 -2.70 -1.45 -16.61
CA VAL A 40 -3.63 -0.38 -17.02
C VAL A 40 -3.21 0.27 -18.33
N THR A 41 -4.19 0.60 -19.13
CA THR A 41 -4.01 1.40 -20.35
C THR A 41 -4.59 2.80 -20.18
N ASP A 42 -3.99 3.79 -20.85
CA ASP A 42 -4.59 5.11 -21.00
C ASP A 42 -5.71 5.10 -22.07
N ASP A 43 -6.35 6.24 -22.28
CA ASP A 43 -7.44 6.41 -23.27
C ASP A 43 -7.01 6.18 -24.73
N LYS A 44 -5.70 6.14 -24.98
CA LYS A 44 -5.08 5.86 -26.29
C LYS A 44 -4.65 4.39 -26.42
N GLY A 45 -4.94 3.56 -25.41
CA GLY A 45 -4.57 2.15 -25.37
C GLY A 45 -3.08 1.90 -25.06
N ARG A 46 -2.33 2.92 -24.63
CA ARG A 46 -0.94 2.76 -24.18
C ARG A 46 -0.93 2.20 -22.75
N ARG A 47 -0.06 1.27 -22.49
CA ARG A 47 0.09 0.69 -21.16
C ARG A 47 0.82 1.64 -20.23
N LEU A 48 0.17 2.04 -19.12
CA LEU A 48 0.73 2.98 -18.16
C LEU A 48 2.02 2.45 -17.49
N ASP A 49 2.10 1.15 -17.31
CA ASP A 49 3.26 0.49 -16.70
C ASP A 49 4.44 0.24 -17.65
N ARG A 50 4.24 0.36 -18.97
CA ARG A 50 5.24 0.00 -19.99
C ARG A 50 5.51 1.10 -21.01
N ASP A 51 4.46 1.78 -21.42
CA ASP A 51 4.50 2.68 -22.58
C ASP A 51 4.54 4.16 -22.17
N LEU A 52 4.27 4.46 -20.89
CA LEU A 52 4.34 5.81 -20.33
C LEU A 52 5.46 5.92 -19.29
N PRO A 53 6.20 7.02 -19.28
CA PRO A 53 7.08 7.33 -18.15
C PRO A 53 6.27 7.39 -16.84
N PRO A 54 6.78 6.84 -15.72
CA PRO A 54 6.07 6.84 -14.45
C PRO A 54 5.62 8.24 -14.00
N VAL A 55 6.44 9.27 -14.22
CA VAL A 55 6.08 10.66 -13.92
C VAL A 55 4.84 11.10 -14.67
N GLU A 56 4.76 10.86 -15.98
CA GLU A 56 3.60 11.19 -16.81
C GLU A 56 2.34 10.45 -16.34
N ALA A 57 2.47 9.15 -16.07
CA ALA A 57 1.36 8.31 -15.64
C ALA A 57 0.78 8.76 -14.30
N TYR A 58 1.64 8.99 -13.30
CA TYR A 58 1.19 9.44 -11.97
C TYR A 58 0.68 10.88 -12.00
N SER A 59 1.30 11.80 -12.75
CA SER A 59 0.81 13.17 -12.92
C SER A 59 -0.59 13.21 -13.49
N ALA A 60 -0.88 12.41 -14.51
CA ALA A 60 -2.19 12.35 -15.14
C ALA A 60 -3.33 11.96 -14.18
N VAL A 61 -3.03 11.22 -13.13
CA VAL A 61 -4.02 10.89 -12.07
C VAL A 61 -3.99 11.92 -10.94
N LEU A 62 -2.81 12.34 -10.51
CA LEU A 62 -2.69 13.17 -9.31
C LEU A 62 -3.04 14.64 -9.54
N GLU A 63 -2.80 15.20 -10.73
CA GLU A 63 -3.13 16.60 -11.03
C GLU A 63 -4.62 16.91 -10.88
N PRO A 64 -5.55 16.14 -11.50
CA PRO A 64 -6.98 16.35 -11.28
C PRO A 64 -7.42 16.17 -9.83
N LEU A 65 -6.82 15.20 -9.12
CA LEU A 65 -7.14 14.96 -7.71
C LEU A 65 -6.66 16.12 -6.84
N ARG A 66 -5.45 16.61 -7.04
CA ARG A 66 -4.90 17.77 -6.32
C ARG A 66 -5.66 19.06 -6.62
N ALA A 67 -6.09 19.25 -7.88
CA ALA A 67 -6.92 20.38 -8.26
C ALA A 67 -8.28 20.39 -7.53
N ARG A 68 -8.83 19.20 -7.24
CA ARG A 68 -10.14 19.06 -6.57
C ARG A 68 -10.04 19.03 -5.05
N PHE A 69 -9.08 18.30 -4.51
CA PHE A 69 -8.99 17.98 -3.07
C PHE A 69 -7.80 18.66 -2.38
N GLY A 70 -6.96 19.35 -3.13
CA GLY A 70 -5.76 19.98 -2.56
C GLY A 70 -4.86 18.95 -1.86
N ASN A 71 -4.68 19.14 -0.57
CA ASN A 71 -3.85 18.31 0.30
C ASN A 71 -4.67 17.37 1.22
N ASP A 72 -5.94 17.18 0.96
CA ASP A 72 -6.83 16.37 1.81
C ASP A 72 -6.62 14.85 1.64
N PHE A 73 -5.60 14.45 0.91
CA PHE A 73 -5.17 13.06 0.80
C PHE A 73 -3.65 12.94 0.75
N VAL A 74 -3.13 11.79 1.16
CA VAL A 74 -1.72 11.40 1.04
C VAL A 74 -1.56 10.52 -0.20
N SER A 75 -0.62 10.88 -1.08
CA SER A 75 -0.28 10.06 -2.25
C SER A 75 0.74 8.98 -1.86
N ASN A 76 0.31 7.71 -1.91
CA ASN A 76 1.15 6.53 -1.76
C ASN A 76 1.31 5.87 -3.13
N LEU A 77 2.52 5.91 -3.70
CA LEU A 77 2.77 5.47 -5.07
C LEU A 77 3.72 4.27 -5.10
N ASN A 78 3.37 3.25 -5.88
CA ASN A 78 4.25 2.12 -6.11
C ASN A 78 5.35 2.47 -7.13
N VAL A 79 6.36 3.20 -6.67
CA VAL A 79 7.43 3.73 -7.54
C VAL A 79 8.56 2.71 -7.82
N LEU A 80 8.68 1.62 -7.04
CA LEU A 80 9.81 0.70 -7.16
C LEU A 80 9.59 -0.45 -8.17
N ASN A 81 8.60 -0.34 -9.04
CA ASN A 81 8.28 -1.35 -10.08
C ASN A 81 8.89 -1.04 -11.46
N GLY A 82 9.73 -0.05 -11.58
CA GLY A 82 10.31 0.35 -12.86
C GLY A 82 11.44 -0.57 -13.36
N THR A 83 11.92 -0.27 -14.57
CA THR A 83 12.96 -1.06 -15.25
C THR A 83 14.39 -0.66 -14.87
N SER A 84 14.57 0.52 -14.28
CA SER A 84 15.85 1.03 -13.78
C SER A 84 15.65 1.87 -12.53
N PHE A 85 16.73 2.06 -11.78
CA PHE A 85 16.72 2.86 -10.56
C PHE A 85 16.18 4.29 -10.77
N ASP A 86 16.72 5.00 -11.77
CA ASP A 86 16.30 6.38 -12.03
C ASP A 86 14.83 6.51 -12.44
N VAL A 87 14.33 5.56 -13.22
CA VAL A 87 12.91 5.49 -13.60
C VAL A 87 12.05 5.24 -12.35
N CYS A 88 12.49 4.36 -11.46
CA CYS A 88 11.76 4.06 -10.22
C CYS A 88 11.62 5.27 -9.29
N VAL A 89 12.68 6.04 -9.09
CA VAL A 89 12.68 7.14 -8.13
C VAL A 89 12.19 8.48 -8.73
N SER A 90 12.00 8.57 -10.05
CA SER A 90 11.60 9.81 -10.72
C SER A 90 10.29 10.42 -10.18
N PRO A 91 9.19 9.67 -9.94
CA PRO A 91 7.97 10.28 -9.39
C PRO A 91 8.16 10.85 -7.97
N ALA A 92 9.07 10.26 -7.20
CA ALA A 92 9.42 10.79 -5.88
C ALA A 92 10.20 12.10 -5.99
N ARG A 93 11.19 12.17 -6.89
CA ARG A 93 11.98 13.38 -7.17
C ARG A 93 11.13 14.54 -7.69
N GLU A 94 10.09 14.25 -8.45
CA GLU A 94 9.11 15.23 -8.94
C GLU A 94 8.03 15.61 -7.89
N GLY A 95 8.15 15.11 -6.66
CA GLY A 95 7.22 15.45 -5.57
C GLY A 95 5.80 14.89 -5.75
N LEU A 96 5.63 13.86 -6.57
CA LEU A 96 4.33 13.21 -6.80
C LEU A 96 3.95 12.30 -5.64
N ALA A 97 4.93 11.58 -5.06
CA ALA A 97 4.73 10.69 -3.93
C ALA A 97 4.96 11.38 -2.59
N GLU A 98 4.12 11.10 -1.61
CA GLU A 98 4.39 11.41 -0.20
C GLU A 98 4.86 10.16 0.57
N VAL A 99 4.39 9.00 0.15
CA VAL A 99 4.74 7.68 0.69
C VAL A 99 5.03 6.73 -0.47
N ALA A 100 5.97 5.83 -0.30
CA ALA A 100 6.27 4.80 -1.29
C ALA A 100 6.58 3.45 -0.63
N PRO A 101 5.92 2.35 -1.04
CA PRO A 101 6.22 1.01 -0.56
C PRO A 101 7.63 0.58 -0.94
N CYS A 102 8.33 -0.02 0.01
CA CYS A 102 9.69 -0.54 -0.15
C CYS A 102 9.75 -1.96 0.40
N ALA A 103 9.93 -2.94 -0.48
CA ALA A 103 10.09 -4.33 -0.05
C ALA A 103 11.56 -4.61 0.30
N PRO A 104 11.86 -4.98 1.55
CA PRO A 104 13.23 -5.28 1.97
C PRO A 104 13.81 -6.53 1.30
N GLY A 105 12.96 -7.37 0.72
CA GLY A 105 13.35 -8.57 -0.05
C GLY A 105 13.98 -8.30 -1.41
N HIS A 106 13.92 -7.08 -1.94
CA HIS A 106 14.65 -6.73 -3.17
C HIS A 106 16.17 -6.91 -3.01
N PRO A 107 16.93 -7.12 -4.11
CA PRO A 107 18.38 -7.13 -4.07
C PRO A 107 18.92 -5.89 -3.33
N GLU A 108 19.89 -6.09 -2.44
CA GLU A 108 20.41 -5.02 -1.58
C GLU A 108 20.97 -3.83 -2.38
N ALA A 109 21.67 -4.14 -3.48
CA ALA A 109 22.22 -3.14 -4.39
C ALA A 109 21.15 -2.24 -5.05
N PHE A 110 19.89 -2.63 -5.00
CA PHE A 110 18.75 -1.81 -5.45
C PHE A 110 17.98 -1.21 -4.26
N ALA A 111 17.64 -2.04 -3.26
CA ALA A 111 16.76 -1.63 -2.17
C ALA A 111 17.37 -0.52 -1.29
N VAL A 112 18.66 -0.62 -0.97
CA VAL A 112 19.34 0.37 -0.12
C VAL A 112 19.43 1.74 -0.80
N PRO A 113 19.95 1.89 -2.03
CA PRO A 113 19.93 3.17 -2.73
C PRO A 113 18.52 3.73 -2.96
N ALA A 114 17.53 2.86 -3.19
CA ALA A 114 16.15 3.31 -3.40
C ALA A 114 15.56 3.94 -2.13
N VAL A 115 15.72 3.30 -0.98
CA VAL A 115 15.25 3.84 0.31
C VAL A 115 15.98 5.14 0.66
N GLN A 116 17.30 5.21 0.43
CA GLN A 116 18.07 6.44 0.63
C GLN A 116 17.56 7.58 -0.25
N ALA A 117 17.32 7.32 -1.54
CA ALA A 117 16.83 8.33 -2.47
C ALA A 117 15.42 8.84 -2.10
N LEU A 118 14.55 7.98 -1.55
CA LEU A 118 13.23 8.39 -1.07
C LEU A 118 13.34 9.30 0.16
N GLU A 119 14.16 8.94 1.15
CA GLU A 119 14.39 9.78 2.35
C GLU A 119 15.02 11.14 1.96
N GLU A 120 15.99 11.15 1.04
CA GLU A 120 16.63 12.38 0.57
C GLU A 120 15.68 13.40 -0.05
N VAL A 121 14.63 12.92 -0.76
CA VAL A 121 13.61 13.80 -1.36
C VAL A 121 12.38 13.98 -0.48
N GLY A 122 12.42 13.49 0.77
CA GLY A 122 11.35 13.67 1.75
C GLY A 122 10.12 12.80 1.49
N VAL A 123 10.23 11.73 0.70
CA VAL A 123 9.20 10.71 0.56
C VAL A 123 9.36 9.69 1.68
N LYS A 124 8.28 9.39 2.41
CA LYS A 124 8.32 8.42 3.50
C LYS A 124 8.32 7.00 2.97
N PRO A 125 9.40 6.20 3.18
CA PRO A 125 9.39 4.79 2.84
C PRO A 125 8.36 4.04 3.69
N GLU A 126 7.55 3.20 3.05
CA GLU A 126 6.62 2.27 3.70
C GLU A 126 7.20 0.86 3.56
N LEU A 127 7.67 0.29 4.67
CA LEU A 127 8.33 -1.02 4.69
C LEU A 127 7.30 -2.12 4.45
N ALA A 128 7.19 -2.58 3.21
CA ALA A 128 6.26 -3.61 2.79
C ALA A 128 6.83 -5.00 3.10
N VAL A 129 6.25 -5.71 4.07
CA VAL A 129 6.75 -6.97 4.61
C VAL A 129 5.68 -8.06 4.60
N HIS A 130 6.07 -9.28 4.26
CA HIS A 130 5.21 -10.46 4.19
C HIS A 130 5.51 -11.48 5.30
N SER A 131 6.63 -11.32 5.99
CA SER A 131 7.10 -12.30 6.97
C SER A 131 7.99 -11.68 8.05
N SER A 132 8.15 -12.38 9.16
CA SER A 132 9.11 -12.04 10.21
C SER A 132 10.54 -11.91 9.70
N GLY A 133 10.93 -12.74 8.72
CA GLY A 133 12.24 -12.66 8.10
C GLY A 133 12.47 -11.35 7.35
N GLU A 134 11.44 -10.82 6.70
CA GLU A 134 11.53 -9.52 6.01
C GLU A 134 11.55 -8.35 6.99
N ILE A 135 10.90 -8.45 8.15
CA ILE A 135 11.01 -7.46 9.23
C ILE A 135 12.47 -7.39 9.72
N GLU A 136 13.11 -8.54 9.96
CA GLU A 136 14.50 -8.59 10.36
C GLU A 136 15.43 -8.06 9.26
N LEU A 137 15.11 -8.35 8.00
CA LEU A 137 15.87 -7.85 6.85
C LEU A 137 15.76 -6.32 6.73
N ALA A 138 14.55 -5.74 6.90
CA ALA A 138 14.33 -4.30 6.92
C ALA A 138 15.09 -3.64 8.08
N LYS A 139 15.02 -4.24 9.27
CA LYS A 139 15.76 -3.76 10.45
C LYS A 139 17.25 -3.66 10.13
N ARG A 140 17.85 -4.74 9.66
CA ARG A 140 19.29 -4.83 9.41
C ARG A 140 19.78 -3.93 8.27
N ARG A 141 18.98 -3.81 7.17
CA ARG A 141 19.37 -3.07 5.97
C ARG A 141 19.14 -1.57 6.07
N PHE A 142 18.07 -1.15 6.76
CA PHE A 142 17.61 0.24 6.70
C PHE A 142 17.59 0.94 8.05
N ILE A 143 17.27 0.21 9.13
CA ILE A 143 17.11 0.80 10.47
C ILE A 143 18.46 0.83 11.21
N ASP A 144 19.13 -0.31 11.33
CA ASP A 144 20.43 -0.43 12.05
C ASP A 144 21.55 0.36 11.34
N THR A 145 21.40 0.62 10.05
CA THR A 145 22.31 1.43 9.25
C THR A 145 22.03 2.94 9.37
N GLY A 146 20.94 3.33 10.00
CA GLY A 146 20.53 4.73 10.15
C GLY A 146 19.98 5.39 8.88
N ILE A 147 19.70 4.62 7.83
CA ILE A 147 19.13 5.13 6.57
C ILE A 147 17.72 5.67 6.82
N LEU A 148 16.89 4.90 7.54
CA LEU A 148 15.53 5.31 7.85
C LEU A 148 15.45 6.18 9.10
N GLN A 149 14.63 7.22 9.01
CA GLN A 149 14.30 8.09 10.13
C GLN A 149 12.97 7.72 10.78
N LYS A 150 12.89 7.79 12.11
CA LYS A 150 11.65 7.60 12.86
C LYS A 150 10.62 8.70 12.55
N PRO A 151 9.33 8.40 12.70
CA PRO A 151 8.73 7.10 13.01
C PRO A 151 8.82 6.14 11.82
N TYR A 152 9.02 4.85 12.08
CA TYR A 152 9.04 3.85 11.00
C TYR A 152 7.62 3.55 10.54
N ASN A 153 7.43 3.47 9.23
CA ASN A 153 6.14 3.21 8.60
C ASN A 153 6.16 1.80 7.95
N TRP A 154 5.29 0.92 8.40
CA TRP A 154 5.25 -0.47 7.98
C TRP A 154 3.93 -0.82 7.30
N LEU A 155 4.01 -1.65 6.28
CA LEU A 155 2.88 -2.28 5.62
C LEU A 155 3.03 -3.80 5.72
N ILE A 156 2.17 -4.44 6.50
CA ILE A 156 2.10 -5.90 6.56
C ILE A 156 1.16 -6.38 5.45
N LEU A 157 1.69 -7.20 4.54
CA LEU A 157 0.97 -7.73 3.39
C LEU A 157 0.65 -9.21 3.55
N TYR A 158 -0.63 -9.58 3.40
CA TYR A 158 -1.08 -10.96 3.46
C TYR A 158 -1.66 -11.44 2.14
N GLY A 159 -1.38 -12.70 1.80
CA GLY A 159 -2.00 -13.39 0.68
C GLY A 159 -1.59 -12.91 -0.71
N LEU A 160 -0.67 -11.96 -0.83
CA LEU A 160 -0.09 -11.55 -2.10
C LEU A 160 1.07 -12.48 -2.46
N PRO A 161 1.08 -13.07 -3.67
CA PRO A 161 2.24 -13.79 -4.16
C PRO A 161 3.35 -12.78 -4.43
N PHE A 162 4.44 -12.88 -3.68
CA PHE A 162 5.61 -12.02 -3.88
C PHE A 162 6.64 -12.72 -4.76
N ASN A 163 7.00 -12.10 -5.87
CA ASN A 163 7.99 -12.59 -6.82
C ASN A 163 9.31 -11.87 -6.60
N VAL A 164 10.23 -12.45 -5.85
CA VAL A 164 11.63 -11.97 -5.78
C VAL A 164 12.47 -12.80 -6.75
N GLY A 165 12.95 -12.17 -7.82
CA GLY A 165 13.87 -12.80 -8.75
C GLY A 165 13.39 -14.10 -9.39
N ARG A 166 12.11 -14.20 -9.78
CA ARG A 166 11.42 -15.39 -10.32
C ARG A 166 11.15 -16.52 -9.31
N THR A 167 11.46 -16.33 -8.05
CA THR A 167 11.10 -17.29 -7.02
C THR A 167 9.86 -16.78 -6.29
N LEU A 168 8.80 -17.58 -6.26
CA LEU A 168 7.65 -17.32 -5.40
C LEU A 168 8.11 -17.46 -3.94
N VAL A 169 8.38 -16.36 -3.30
CA VAL A 169 8.57 -16.33 -1.85
C VAL A 169 7.21 -16.09 -1.21
N SER A 170 6.43 -17.15 -1.05
CA SER A 170 5.19 -17.05 -0.31
C SER A 170 5.47 -17.27 1.17
N GLY A 171 5.90 -16.22 1.86
CA GLY A 171 6.00 -16.24 3.33
C GLY A 171 4.64 -16.25 4.04
N THR A 172 3.52 -16.09 3.32
CA THR A 172 2.23 -15.79 3.92
C THR A 172 1.04 -16.54 3.31
N TRP A 173 1.28 -17.67 2.70
CA TRP A 173 0.20 -18.61 2.40
C TRP A 173 -0.31 -19.23 3.69
N VAL A 174 -1.00 -18.43 4.48
CA VAL A 174 -1.67 -18.91 5.66
C VAL A 174 -3.06 -19.31 5.23
N SER A 175 -3.38 -20.57 5.39
CA SER A 175 -4.56 -21.19 4.78
C SER A 175 -5.86 -20.93 5.55
N ASN A 176 -5.79 -20.39 6.76
CA ASN A 176 -6.95 -20.15 7.60
C ASN A 176 -6.82 -18.90 8.48
N ALA A 177 -7.96 -18.37 8.93
CA ALA A 177 -8.02 -17.14 9.71
C ALA A 177 -7.26 -17.23 11.05
N GLN A 178 -7.21 -18.41 11.66
CA GLN A 178 -6.55 -18.63 12.96
C GLN A 178 -5.04 -18.49 12.83
N ASP A 179 -4.44 -19.08 11.81
CA ASP A 179 -3.00 -18.98 11.57
C ASP A 179 -2.61 -17.57 11.10
N MET A 180 -3.42 -16.94 10.26
CA MET A 180 -3.23 -15.52 9.88
C MET A 180 -3.23 -14.62 11.11
N THR A 181 -4.14 -14.85 12.06
CA THR A 181 -4.22 -14.12 13.31
C THR A 181 -2.94 -14.26 14.12
N ARG A 182 -2.48 -15.50 14.35
CA ARG A 182 -1.23 -15.76 15.09
C ARG A 182 -0.02 -15.10 14.43
N HIS A 183 0.05 -15.20 13.10
CA HIS A 183 1.15 -14.62 12.34
C HIS A 183 1.14 -13.09 12.41
N MET A 184 -0.03 -12.46 12.36
CA MET A 184 -0.13 -11.00 12.51
C MET A 184 0.32 -10.53 13.89
N PHE A 185 -0.11 -11.19 14.97
CA PHE A 185 0.36 -10.87 16.32
C PHE A 185 1.89 -10.95 16.39
N LEU A 186 2.49 -12.03 15.88
CA LEU A 186 3.95 -12.19 15.86
C LEU A 186 4.66 -11.03 15.12
N MET A 187 4.18 -10.67 13.94
CA MET A 187 4.78 -9.60 13.15
C MET A 187 4.61 -8.23 13.83
N VAL A 188 3.43 -7.94 14.37
CA VAL A 188 3.18 -6.69 15.11
C VAL A 188 4.08 -6.59 16.35
N ASP A 189 4.20 -7.67 17.14
CA ASP A 189 5.08 -7.70 18.29
C ASP A 189 6.54 -7.46 17.89
N GLN A 190 7.02 -8.10 16.84
CA GLN A 190 8.38 -7.92 16.33
C GLN A 190 8.62 -6.46 15.91
N ILE A 191 7.70 -5.84 15.19
CA ILE A 191 7.80 -4.44 14.80
C ILE A 191 7.79 -3.53 16.03
N ARG A 192 6.92 -3.77 17.01
CA ARG A 192 6.84 -2.99 18.25
C ARG A 192 8.07 -3.13 19.15
N GLN A 193 8.77 -4.26 19.08
CA GLN A 193 10.06 -4.45 19.75
C GLN A 193 11.18 -3.61 19.10
N ILE A 194 11.12 -3.38 17.79
CA ILE A 194 12.07 -2.50 17.09
C ILE A 194 11.79 -1.04 17.47
N ASP A 195 10.54 -0.62 17.37
CA ASP A 195 10.09 0.72 17.78
C ASP A 195 8.59 0.72 18.13
N PRO A 196 8.23 0.94 19.40
CA PRO A 196 6.84 0.95 19.83
C PRO A 196 6.00 2.07 19.21
N THR A 197 6.63 3.11 18.65
CA THR A 197 5.94 4.22 17.99
C THR A 197 5.72 4.01 16.49
N SER A 198 6.18 2.88 15.94
CA SER A 198 6.00 2.54 14.52
C SER A 198 4.55 2.63 14.08
N VAL A 199 4.32 3.19 12.91
CA VAL A 199 3.02 3.16 12.22
C VAL A 199 2.91 1.82 11.50
N ILE A 200 1.82 1.09 11.72
CA ILE A 200 1.61 -0.23 11.13
C ILE A 200 0.29 -0.22 10.37
N THR A 201 0.38 -0.42 9.08
CA THR A 201 -0.76 -0.63 8.17
C THR A 201 -0.84 -2.10 7.79
N VAL A 202 -2.04 -2.65 7.70
CA VAL A 202 -2.29 -4.03 7.27
C VAL A 202 -3.07 -4.03 5.97
N CYS A 203 -2.63 -4.83 5.03
CA CYS A 203 -3.31 -5.10 3.78
C CYS A 203 -3.36 -6.62 3.53
N ALA A 204 -4.46 -7.13 3.00
CA ALA A 204 -4.56 -8.54 2.69
C ALA A 204 -5.31 -8.80 1.40
N ALA A 205 -4.81 -9.76 0.62
CA ALA A 205 -5.40 -10.14 -0.65
C ALA A 205 -6.45 -11.25 -0.52
N GLY A 206 -7.30 -11.31 -1.52
CA GLY A 206 -8.28 -12.38 -1.68
C GLY A 206 -9.31 -12.42 -0.54
N ARG A 207 -9.78 -13.60 -0.20
CA ARG A 207 -10.80 -13.79 0.85
C ARG A 207 -10.32 -13.46 2.26
N ALA A 208 -9.00 -13.35 2.47
CA ALA A 208 -8.41 -12.95 3.73
C ALA A 208 -8.62 -11.46 4.05
N SER A 209 -8.88 -10.63 3.03
CA SER A 209 -8.90 -9.17 3.15
C SER A 209 -9.78 -8.69 4.30
N LEU A 210 -11.07 -9.06 4.33
CA LEU A 210 -11.98 -8.58 5.36
C LEU A 210 -11.66 -9.13 6.77
N TYR A 211 -11.15 -10.36 6.88
CA TYR A 211 -10.68 -10.89 8.17
C TYR A 211 -9.54 -10.07 8.74
N MET A 212 -8.52 -9.80 7.90
CA MET A 212 -7.33 -9.09 8.34
C MET A 212 -7.61 -7.60 8.59
N THR A 213 -8.49 -6.98 7.80
CA THR A 213 -8.99 -5.62 8.04
C THR A 213 -9.68 -5.53 9.40
N THR A 214 -10.57 -6.47 9.72
CA THR A 214 -11.29 -6.51 10.99
C THR A 214 -10.30 -6.67 12.15
N LEU A 215 -9.39 -7.63 12.05
CA LEU A 215 -8.41 -7.91 13.10
C LEU A 215 -7.45 -6.71 13.31
N ALA A 216 -6.94 -6.12 12.25
CA ALA A 216 -6.09 -4.94 12.33
C ALA A 216 -6.80 -3.77 13.01
N THR A 217 -8.07 -3.54 12.65
CA THR A 217 -8.89 -2.49 13.26
C THR A 217 -9.10 -2.75 14.76
N MET A 218 -9.37 -3.99 15.17
CA MET A 218 -9.48 -4.38 16.58
C MET A 218 -8.17 -4.17 17.36
N MET A 219 -7.01 -4.41 16.72
CA MET A 219 -5.69 -4.18 17.31
C MET A 219 -5.25 -2.71 17.34
N GLY A 220 -6.08 -1.79 16.87
CA GLY A 220 -5.72 -0.36 16.82
C GLY A 220 -4.76 0.01 15.69
N LEU A 221 -4.57 -0.86 14.71
CA LEU A 221 -3.71 -0.64 13.56
C LEU A 221 -4.43 0.12 12.44
N HIS A 222 -3.67 0.56 11.43
CA HIS A 222 -4.19 1.12 10.20
C HIS A 222 -4.49 0.02 9.19
N VAL A 223 -5.32 0.31 8.20
CA VAL A 223 -5.68 -0.63 7.14
C VAL A 223 -5.56 0.01 5.77
N ARG A 224 -5.07 -0.75 4.80
CA ARG A 224 -5.16 -0.46 3.38
C ARG A 224 -6.12 -1.48 2.76
N VAL A 225 -7.13 -0.99 2.05
CA VAL A 225 -8.17 -1.81 1.42
C VAL A 225 -8.45 -1.34 0.01
N GLY A 226 -8.76 -2.27 -0.88
CA GLY A 226 -9.12 -1.92 -2.25
C GLY A 226 -9.33 -3.13 -3.15
N THR A 227 -9.86 -2.88 -4.34
CA THR A 227 -10.13 -3.90 -5.35
C THR A 227 -8.87 -4.42 -6.05
N GLU A 228 -7.74 -3.77 -5.85
CA GLU A 228 -6.42 -4.28 -6.23
C GLU A 228 -6.11 -5.59 -5.50
N ASP A 229 -6.44 -5.63 -4.21
CA ASP A 229 -6.07 -6.74 -3.32
C ASP A 229 -7.12 -7.85 -3.33
N THR A 230 -8.40 -7.53 -3.49
CA THR A 230 -9.49 -8.51 -3.45
C THR A 230 -10.68 -8.14 -4.32
N PRO A 231 -11.23 -9.11 -5.08
CA PRO A 231 -12.53 -8.95 -5.72
C PRO A 231 -13.70 -9.37 -4.80
N TRP A 232 -13.40 -9.93 -3.62
CA TRP A 232 -14.41 -10.56 -2.77
C TRP A 232 -14.91 -9.61 -1.70
N LYS A 233 -16.24 -9.49 -1.60
CA LYS A 233 -16.90 -8.69 -0.57
C LYS A 233 -16.81 -9.35 0.81
N HIS A 234 -16.95 -10.67 0.88
CA HIS A 234 -16.94 -11.42 2.13
C HIS A 234 -16.05 -12.66 2.04
N PRO A 235 -15.42 -13.08 3.17
CA PRO A 235 -14.52 -14.24 3.18
C PRO A 235 -15.20 -15.55 2.75
N ASN A 236 -16.45 -15.75 3.14
CA ASN A 236 -17.18 -16.99 2.99
C ASN A 236 -18.34 -16.87 1.98
N SER A 237 -18.26 -15.97 1.02
CA SER A 237 -19.29 -15.72 0.01
C SER A 237 -18.65 -15.44 -1.33
N ASP A 238 -19.35 -15.78 -2.43
CA ASP A 238 -18.93 -15.44 -3.79
C ASP A 238 -19.40 -14.06 -4.23
N ALA A 239 -19.99 -13.28 -3.32
CA ALA A 239 -20.32 -11.88 -3.57
C ALA A 239 -19.07 -11.07 -3.91
N ARG A 240 -19.18 -10.26 -4.96
CA ARG A 240 -18.10 -9.40 -5.46
C ARG A 240 -18.23 -8.00 -4.94
N LEU A 241 -17.08 -7.35 -4.74
CA LEU A 241 -17.00 -5.92 -4.54
C LEU A 241 -17.42 -5.21 -5.83
N LYS A 242 -18.15 -4.13 -5.66
CA LYS A 242 -18.56 -3.26 -6.74
C LYS A 242 -17.44 -2.31 -7.16
N ASP A 243 -16.78 -1.69 -6.18
CA ASP A 243 -15.74 -0.68 -6.35
C ASP A 243 -14.89 -0.52 -5.08
N ASN A 244 -13.90 0.37 -5.12
CA ASN A 244 -13.06 0.69 -3.98
C ASN A 244 -13.82 1.37 -2.84
N LEU A 245 -14.82 2.20 -3.15
CA LEU A 245 -15.61 2.89 -2.14
C LEU A 245 -16.43 1.90 -1.29
N GLU A 246 -16.98 0.84 -1.89
CA GLU A 246 -17.68 -0.20 -1.13
C GLU A 246 -16.76 -0.86 -0.12
N MET A 247 -15.54 -1.24 -0.52
CA MET A 247 -14.57 -1.86 0.40
C MET A 247 -14.13 -0.89 1.49
N PHE A 248 -13.88 0.37 1.14
CA PHE A 248 -13.56 1.41 2.12
C PHE A 248 -14.68 1.62 3.14
N ASN A 249 -15.94 1.70 2.70
CA ASN A 249 -17.08 1.86 3.59
C ASN A 249 -17.23 0.66 4.55
N MET A 250 -17.00 -0.57 4.07
CA MET A 250 -16.98 -1.75 4.95
C MET A 250 -15.91 -1.65 6.05
N ALA A 251 -14.70 -1.19 5.70
CA ALA A 251 -13.64 -0.97 6.69
C ALA A 251 -13.99 0.16 7.67
N LYS A 252 -14.57 1.24 7.17
CA LYS A 252 -15.05 2.38 7.98
C LYS A 252 -16.17 1.97 8.94
N ASP A 253 -17.12 1.14 8.49
CA ASP A 253 -18.20 0.62 9.34
C ASP A 253 -17.65 -0.25 10.48
N ILE A 254 -16.68 -1.14 10.19
CA ILE A 254 -16.01 -1.95 11.21
C ILE A 254 -15.30 -1.03 12.24
N ALA A 255 -14.60 0.00 11.79
CA ALA A 255 -13.98 0.98 12.68
C ALA A 255 -15.01 1.72 13.52
N GLY A 256 -16.13 2.13 12.92
CA GLY A 256 -17.25 2.81 13.58
C GLY A 256 -17.89 1.99 14.69
N LEU A 257 -18.04 0.67 14.50
CA LEU A 257 -18.53 -0.24 15.54
C LEU A 257 -17.61 -0.30 16.77
N LEU A 258 -16.34 0.05 16.60
CA LEU A 258 -15.35 0.13 17.68
C LEU A 258 -15.15 1.56 18.19
N GLY A 259 -15.99 2.52 17.78
CA GLY A 259 -15.88 3.93 18.15
C GLY A 259 -14.70 4.66 17.52
N ARG A 260 -14.15 4.14 16.41
CA ARG A 260 -13.04 4.76 15.67
C ARG A 260 -13.54 5.44 14.41
N THR A 261 -12.84 6.49 14.01
CA THR A 261 -13.08 7.22 12.76
C THR A 261 -11.83 7.19 11.88
N PRO A 262 -11.95 7.27 10.55
CA PRO A 262 -10.80 7.48 9.68
C PRO A 262 -10.02 8.72 10.11
N ALA A 263 -8.69 8.63 10.06
CA ALA A 263 -7.84 9.79 10.24
C ALA A 263 -7.96 10.75 9.04
N THR A 264 -7.70 12.02 9.27
CA THR A 264 -7.49 12.98 8.19
C THR A 264 -6.11 12.81 7.56
N ALA A 265 -5.90 13.38 6.38
CA ALA A 265 -4.59 13.34 5.71
C ALA A 265 -3.48 13.96 6.58
N ASN A 266 -3.77 15.06 7.28
CA ASN A 266 -2.79 15.72 8.14
C ASN A 266 -2.51 14.94 9.43
N GLU A 267 -3.50 14.26 10.01
CA GLU A 267 -3.25 13.34 11.12
C GLU A 267 -2.35 12.17 10.69
N TYR A 268 -2.60 11.61 9.50
CA TYR A 268 -1.74 10.54 8.97
C TYR A 268 -0.32 11.06 8.69
N ARG A 269 -0.16 12.26 8.08
CA ARG A 269 1.17 12.88 7.90
C ARG A 269 1.91 13.02 9.23
N ALA A 270 1.24 13.52 10.27
CA ALA A 270 1.83 13.65 11.59
C ALA A 270 2.30 12.31 12.16
N LEU A 271 1.50 11.23 12.02
CA LEU A 271 1.86 9.89 12.46
C LEU A 271 3.13 9.37 11.79
N ILE A 272 3.31 9.62 10.49
CA ILE A 272 4.48 9.16 9.73
C ILE A 272 5.65 10.18 9.72
N GLY A 273 5.56 11.23 10.56
CA GLY A 273 6.62 12.22 10.71
C GLY A 273 6.73 13.25 9.58
N LYS A 274 5.64 13.47 8.83
CA LYS A 274 5.59 14.51 7.79
C LYS A 274 4.88 15.77 8.30
N ALA A 275 5.28 16.92 7.76
CA ALA A 275 4.59 18.17 8.03
C ALA A 275 3.15 18.16 7.49
N ALA A 276 2.24 18.87 8.16
CA ALA A 276 0.92 19.18 7.63
C ALA A 276 1.05 20.02 6.35
N ARG A 277 0.09 19.84 5.46
CA ARG A 277 0.01 20.58 4.20
C ARG A 277 -1.33 21.28 4.04
#